data_3a3ac11e9104489d7bdfcfc7d0b8d25b
#
_entry.id   3a3ac11e9104489d7bdfcfc7d0b8d25b
#
_cell.length_a   1.000
_cell.length_b   1.000
_cell.length_c   1.000
_cell.angle_alpha   90.00
_cell.angle_beta   90.00
_cell.angle_gamma   90.00
#
_symmetry.space_group_name_H-M   'P 1'
#
loop_
_entity.id
_entity.type
_entity.pdbx_description
1 polymer ?
#
loop_
_entity_poly.entity_id
_entity_poly.type
_entity_poly.pdbx_seq_one_letter_code
_entity_poly.pdbx_strand_id
1 'polypeptide(L)'
;MKERIFCERNDMVKNERIATELRKEDFYYALPQEQIAQHPAEPRDAARLMVIDRASGAITHKHFYDVLDYIRPEDVLVVNDSKVIPARLYGTDAEKSDRVVEFLLLRRHGDRTWETLVRPGKKAKIGKKFIFGDGLLEGEITDIVEEGNRIVTFSVGGAAIYGVLEQIGSMPLPPYITEKLEDDSLYQTVYAREAGSAAAPTAGLHFTEELLDKIRAKGTAIVPVMLHVGLGTFRPVKESKVGDHVMHSEYFSVSREAAEEINRRRAAGGRVIAVGTTSCRVLESASDEDGILHEMADDTGIFIYPGYKFKMTDALITNFHLPESTLLMLVSALWSREKMLDAYKLAVGEGYRFFSFGDAMLIV
;
A
#
# COMPACT_ATOMS: atom_id res chain seq x y z
N MET A 1 25.61 11.20 27.12
CA MET A 1 24.55 10.24 27.50
C MET A 1 23.34 10.93 28.13
N LYS A 2 23.48 11.79 29.13
CA LYS A 2 22.33 12.50 29.75
C LYS A 2 21.62 13.49 28.83
N GLU A 3 22.33 14.20 27.98
CA GLU A 3 21.74 15.14 27.01
C GLU A 3 20.96 14.43 25.89
N ARG A 4 21.41 13.24 25.47
CA ARG A 4 20.73 12.42 24.46
C ARG A 4 19.37 11.90 25.00
N ILE A 5 19.37 11.41 26.26
CA ILE A 5 18.14 10.94 26.95
C ILE A 5 17.13 12.09 27.17
N PHE A 6 17.62 13.30 27.42
CA PHE A 6 16.76 14.46 27.62
C PHE A 6 16.13 14.95 26.32
N CYS A 7 16.89 14.88 25.20
CA CYS A 7 16.39 15.21 23.87
C CYS A 7 15.32 14.19 23.41
N GLU A 8 15.57 12.89 23.60
CA GLU A 8 14.65 11.81 23.25
C GLU A 8 13.33 11.89 24.04
N ARG A 9 13.38 12.21 25.35
CA ARG A 9 12.20 12.46 26.16
C ARG A 9 11.38 13.67 25.72
N ASN A 10 12.03 14.77 25.38
CA ASN A 10 11.35 15.96 24.87
C ASN A 10 10.71 15.72 23.51
N ASP A 11 11.34 14.96 22.66
CA ASP A 11 10.82 14.60 21.34
C ASP A 11 9.63 13.62 21.44
N MET A 12 9.66 12.63 22.33
CA MET A 12 8.52 11.76 22.60
C MET A 12 7.32 12.55 23.13
N VAL A 13 7.51 13.40 24.10
CA VAL A 13 6.44 14.26 24.64
C VAL A 13 5.89 15.20 23.58
N LYS A 14 6.74 15.72 22.68
CA LYS A 14 6.32 16.59 21.57
C LYS A 14 5.51 15.80 20.53
N ASN A 15 5.92 14.59 20.21
CA ASN A 15 5.20 13.71 19.26
C ASN A 15 3.85 13.25 19.82
N GLU A 16 3.79 12.86 21.09
CA GLU A 16 2.52 12.55 21.78
C GLU A 16 1.58 13.75 21.81
N ARG A 17 2.11 14.96 22.01
CA ARG A 17 1.32 16.19 22.00
C ARG A 17 0.79 16.52 20.61
N ILE A 18 1.58 16.34 19.55
CA ILE A 18 1.15 16.48 18.16
C ILE A 18 0.05 15.45 17.86
N ALA A 19 0.21 14.20 18.26
CA ALA A 19 -0.77 13.15 18.06
C ALA A 19 -2.14 13.45 18.71
N THR A 20 -2.13 14.07 19.89
CA THR A 20 -3.35 14.41 20.61
C THR A 20 -4.06 15.65 20.07
N GLU A 21 -3.36 16.52 19.34
CA GLU A 21 -3.90 17.76 18.79
C GLU A 21 -4.41 17.61 17.36
N LEU A 22 -3.79 16.71 16.53
CA LEU A 22 -4.18 16.53 15.13
C LEU A 22 -5.54 15.85 14.98
N ARG A 23 -6.35 16.41 14.10
CA ARG A 23 -7.64 15.85 13.71
C ARG A 23 -7.60 15.37 12.25
N LYS A 24 -8.46 14.43 11.93
CA LYS A 24 -8.65 13.92 10.57
C LYS A 24 -8.97 15.06 9.59
N GLU A 25 -9.84 15.97 10.00
CA GLU A 25 -10.27 17.13 9.21
C GLU A 25 -9.11 18.08 8.86
N ASP A 26 -8.01 18.06 9.63
CA ASP A 26 -6.80 18.84 9.35
C ASP A 26 -6.09 18.40 8.07
N PHE A 27 -6.46 17.22 7.52
CA PHE A 27 -5.97 16.66 6.27
C PHE A 27 -6.98 16.76 5.13
N TYR A 28 -7.96 17.65 5.27
CA TYR A 28 -8.94 17.88 4.22
C TYR A 28 -8.38 18.80 3.13
N TYR A 29 -8.66 18.45 1.89
CA TYR A 29 -8.55 19.30 0.71
C TYR A 29 -9.70 18.95 -0.26
N ALA A 30 -10.13 19.91 -1.08
CA ALA A 30 -11.18 19.69 -2.05
C ALA A 30 -10.61 18.90 -3.24
N LEU A 31 -11.13 17.70 -3.48
CA LEU A 31 -10.78 16.85 -4.62
C LEU A 31 -11.99 16.67 -5.53
N PRO A 32 -11.97 17.18 -6.77
CA PRO A 32 -13.00 16.92 -7.77
C PRO A 32 -13.06 15.42 -8.11
N GLN A 33 -14.25 14.87 -8.19
CA GLN A 33 -14.47 13.45 -8.47
C GLN A 33 -13.89 13.02 -9.82
N GLU A 34 -13.96 13.89 -10.81
CA GLU A 34 -13.43 13.70 -12.17
C GLU A 34 -11.90 13.58 -12.24
N GLN A 35 -11.18 14.00 -11.21
CA GLN A 35 -9.73 13.82 -11.13
C GLN A 35 -9.33 12.46 -10.56
N ILE A 36 -10.25 11.64 -10.11
CA ILE A 36 -9.97 10.26 -9.69
C ILE A 36 -9.85 9.38 -10.94
N ALA A 37 -8.63 8.96 -11.27
CA ALA A 37 -8.34 8.22 -12.48
C ALA A 37 -8.98 6.82 -12.47
N GLN A 38 -9.66 6.48 -13.56
CA GLN A 38 -10.28 5.17 -13.77
C GLN A 38 -9.37 4.20 -14.54
N HIS A 39 -8.41 4.74 -15.30
CA HIS A 39 -7.44 3.98 -16.11
C HIS A 39 -6.02 4.52 -15.92
N PRO A 40 -4.98 3.66 -16.02
CA PRO A 40 -3.59 4.13 -15.98
C PRO A 40 -3.26 4.99 -17.20
N ALA A 41 -2.14 5.70 -17.15
CA ALA A 41 -1.54 6.31 -18.31
C ALA A 41 -1.04 5.22 -19.29
N GLU A 42 -0.99 5.54 -20.59
CA GLU A 42 -0.44 4.66 -21.60
C GLU A 42 0.56 5.45 -22.48
N PRO A 43 1.85 5.06 -22.48
CA PRO A 43 2.46 4.05 -21.59
C PRO A 43 2.41 4.46 -20.11
N ARG A 44 2.59 3.49 -19.19
CA ARG A 44 2.46 3.71 -17.74
C ARG A 44 3.37 4.80 -17.19
N ASP A 45 4.59 4.89 -17.71
CA ASP A 45 5.60 5.87 -17.33
C ASP A 45 5.40 7.26 -17.97
N ALA A 46 4.38 7.44 -18.83
CA ALA A 46 3.94 8.74 -19.30
C ALA A 46 3.02 9.48 -18.30
N ALA A 47 2.66 8.89 -17.16
CA ALA A 47 1.98 9.58 -16.09
C ALA A 47 2.75 10.84 -15.66
N ARG A 48 2.06 11.89 -15.19
CA ARG A 48 2.74 13.07 -14.67
C ARG A 48 3.45 12.76 -13.36
N LEU A 49 4.55 13.47 -13.10
CA LEU A 49 5.34 13.36 -11.89
C LEU A 49 5.49 14.76 -11.25
N MET A 50 5.00 14.92 -10.03
CA MET A 50 5.31 16.08 -9.21
C MET A 50 6.54 15.77 -8.35
N VAL A 51 7.64 16.48 -8.59
CA VAL A 51 8.85 16.36 -7.78
C VAL A 51 8.85 17.43 -6.70
N ILE A 52 8.97 17.04 -5.45
CA ILE A 52 9.03 17.91 -4.27
C ILE A 52 10.41 17.79 -3.65
N ASP A 53 11.19 18.86 -3.70
CA ASP A 53 12.42 19.00 -2.95
C ASP A 53 12.10 19.60 -1.56
N ARG A 54 12.19 18.76 -0.53
CA ARG A 54 11.84 19.16 0.85
C ARG A 54 12.76 20.20 1.43
N ALA A 55 14.04 20.22 1.00
CA ALA A 55 15.05 21.12 1.53
C ALA A 55 14.83 22.55 1.02
N SER A 56 14.62 22.71 -0.28
CA SER A 56 14.38 24.02 -0.91
C SER A 56 12.91 24.43 -0.89
N GLY A 57 12.00 23.49 -0.78
CA GLY A 57 10.56 23.68 -0.97
C GLY A 57 10.14 23.80 -2.44
N ALA A 58 11.04 23.53 -3.38
CA ALA A 58 10.75 23.63 -4.80
C ALA A 58 9.84 22.47 -5.27
N ILE A 59 8.86 22.81 -6.11
CA ILE A 59 8.00 21.86 -6.79
C ILE A 59 8.27 21.96 -8.29
N THR A 60 8.47 20.82 -8.93
CA THR A 60 8.73 20.71 -10.37
C THR A 60 7.76 19.70 -11.00
N HIS A 61 7.22 20.05 -12.17
CA HIS A 61 6.30 19.18 -12.93
C HIS A 61 7.06 18.46 -14.04
N LYS A 62 6.96 17.14 -14.07
CA LYS A 62 7.67 16.21 -14.95
C LYS A 62 6.74 15.10 -15.42
N HIS A 63 7.27 14.13 -16.15
CA HIS A 63 6.66 12.83 -16.39
C HIS A 63 7.38 11.75 -15.61
N PHE A 64 6.74 10.60 -15.40
CA PHE A 64 7.31 9.57 -14.54
C PHE A 64 8.64 9.00 -15.07
N TYR A 65 8.81 8.89 -16.39
CA TYR A 65 10.08 8.46 -16.98
C TYR A 65 11.27 9.41 -16.62
N ASP A 66 11.00 10.67 -16.28
CA ASP A 66 12.03 11.63 -15.83
C ASP A 66 12.53 11.33 -14.40
N VAL A 67 11.95 10.33 -13.71
CA VAL A 67 12.45 9.90 -12.39
C VAL A 67 13.94 9.52 -12.43
N LEU A 68 14.42 9.10 -13.61
CA LEU A 68 15.83 8.83 -13.86
C LEU A 68 16.74 10.02 -13.52
N ASP A 69 16.31 11.25 -13.72
CA ASP A 69 17.12 12.45 -13.44
C ASP A 69 17.35 12.66 -11.94
N TYR A 70 16.51 12.06 -11.10
CA TYR A 70 16.50 12.23 -9.65
C TYR A 70 17.09 11.03 -8.89
N ILE A 71 17.35 9.91 -9.56
CA ILE A 71 17.94 8.70 -8.98
C ILE A 71 19.45 8.68 -9.28
N ARG A 72 20.28 8.35 -8.29
CA ARG A 72 21.74 8.27 -8.37
C ARG A 72 22.21 6.82 -8.45
N PRO A 73 23.40 6.55 -9.01
CA PRO A 73 23.95 5.19 -9.08
C PRO A 73 24.07 4.48 -7.73
N GLU A 74 24.39 5.22 -6.67
CA GLU A 74 24.56 4.72 -5.31
C GLU A 74 23.24 4.48 -4.57
N ASP A 75 22.13 5.06 -5.02
CA ASP A 75 20.81 4.92 -4.39
C ASP A 75 20.30 3.46 -4.46
N VAL A 76 19.36 3.13 -3.59
CA VAL A 76 18.58 1.89 -3.65
C VAL A 76 17.09 2.21 -3.76
N LEU A 77 16.46 1.64 -4.78
CA LEU A 77 15.02 1.71 -5.01
C LEU A 77 14.36 0.48 -4.38
N VAL A 78 13.54 0.68 -3.36
CA VAL A 78 12.87 -0.41 -2.64
C VAL A 78 11.44 -0.54 -3.12
N VAL A 79 11.11 -1.70 -3.69
CA VAL A 79 9.82 -1.99 -4.32
C VAL A 79 9.06 -3.07 -3.54
N ASN A 80 7.73 -2.97 -3.48
CA ASN A 80 6.90 -4.04 -2.95
C ASN A 80 6.51 -4.98 -4.10
N ASP A 81 7.02 -6.22 -4.08
CA ASP A 81 6.80 -7.22 -5.13
C ASP A 81 5.59 -8.12 -4.89
N SER A 82 4.70 -7.75 -3.97
CA SER A 82 3.46 -8.48 -3.76
C SER A 82 2.60 -8.50 -5.02
N LYS A 83 2.05 -9.69 -5.33
CA LYS A 83 1.15 -9.95 -6.46
C LYS A 83 -0.30 -9.98 -5.98
N VAL A 84 -1.16 -9.20 -6.63
CA VAL A 84 -2.60 -9.23 -6.37
C VAL A 84 -3.17 -10.55 -6.86
N ILE A 85 -3.97 -11.20 -6.02
CA ILE A 85 -4.70 -12.41 -6.38
C ILE A 85 -6.14 -12.06 -6.79
N PRO A 86 -6.81 -12.88 -7.63
CA PRO A 86 -8.23 -12.71 -7.94
C PRO A 86 -9.08 -13.04 -6.70
N ALA A 87 -9.02 -12.16 -5.71
CA ALA A 87 -9.54 -12.37 -4.35
C ALA A 87 -11.05 -12.22 -4.22
N ARG A 88 -11.74 -11.74 -5.27
CA ARG A 88 -13.21 -11.58 -5.26
C ARG A 88 -13.88 -12.80 -5.84
N LEU A 89 -14.66 -13.49 -5.01
CA LEU A 89 -15.38 -14.71 -5.34
C LEU A 89 -16.89 -14.51 -5.18
N TYR A 90 -17.66 -15.22 -5.96
CA TYR A 90 -19.12 -15.30 -5.82
C TYR A 90 -19.51 -16.73 -5.48
N GLY A 91 -20.02 -16.90 -4.25
CA GLY A 91 -20.45 -18.21 -3.74
C GLY A 91 -21.95 -18.36 -3.70
N THR A 92 -22.45 -19.50 -4.10
CA THR A 92 -23.86 -19.89 -3.99
C THR A 92 -24.08 -20.67 -2.69
N ASP A 93 -25.10 -20.33 -1.91
CA ASP A 93 -25.47 -21.06 -0.67
C ASP A 93 -25.80 -22.51 -1.04
N ALA A 94 -25.08 -23.49 -0.45
CA ALA A 94 -25.23 -24.91 -0.76
C ALA A 94 -26.64 -25.46 -0.52
N GLU A 95 -27.44 -24.83 0.38
CA GLU A 95 -28.81 -25.20 0.67
C GLU A 95 -29.84 -24.41 -0.17
N LYS A 96 -29.44 -23.23 -0.71
CA LYS A 96 -30.33 -22.30 -1.41
C LYS A 96 -29.65 -21.75 -2.64
N SER A 97 -29.73 -22.47 -3.74
CA SER A 97 -29.03 -22.19 -5.00
C SER A 97 -29.37 -20.82 -5.66
N ASP A 98 -30.46 -20.17 -5.22
CA ASP A 98 -30.85 -18.82 -5.67
C ASP A 98 -30.09 -17.67 -4.97
N ARG A 99 -29.23 -17.99 -3.99
CA ARG A 99 -28.55 -17.03 -3.15
C ARG A 99 -27.07 -16.95 -3.47
N VAL A 100 -26.70 -15.94 -4.21
CA VAL A 100 -25.31 -15.56 -4.44
C VAL A 100 -24.84 -14.59 -3.37
N VAL A 101 -23.62 -14.82 -2.89
CA VAL A 101 -22.94 -14.00 -1.88
C VAL A 101 -21.53 -13.69 -2.38
N GLU A 102 -21.13 -12.44 -2.27
CA GLU A 102 -19.77 -12.00 -2.59
C GLU A 102 -18.84 -12.28 -1.41
N PHE A 103 -17.69 -12.86 -1.70
CA PHE A 103 -16.59 -13.09 -0.76
C PHE A 103 -15.36 -12.37 -1.29
N LEU A 104 -14.73 -11.59 -0.45
CA LEU A 104 -13.48 -10.92 -0.78
C LEU A 104 -12.43 -11.39 0.20
N LEU A 105 -11.46 -12.16 -0.29
CA LEU A 105 -10.35 -12.67 0.51
C LEU A 105 -9.48 -11.52 0.98
N LEU A 106 -9.22 -11.45 2.29
CA LEU A 106 -8.45 -10.38 2.92
C LEU A 106 -7.08 -10.88 3.39
N ARG A 107 -7.08 -11.95 4.17
CA ARG A 107 -5.89 -12.47 4.82
C ARG A 107 -5.98 -14.01 4.94
N ARG A 108 -4.87 -14.66 4.68
CA ARG A 108 -4.72 -16.09 4.90
C ARG A 108 -4.24 -16.33 6.33
N HIS A 109 -5.01 -17.12 7.11
CA HIS A 109 -4.68 -17.49 8.49
C HIS A 109 -4.08 -18.89 8.60
N GLY A 110 -4.23 -19.73 7.57
CA GLY A 110 -3.73 -21.09 7.57
C GLY A 110 -3.79 -21.71 6.19
N ASP A 111 -3.53 -23.01 6.11
CA ASP A 111 -3.46 -23.70 4.82
C ASP A 111 -4.72 -23.53 3.97
N ARG A 112 -5.90 -23.65 4.60
CA ARG A 112 -7.21 -23.55 3.94
C ARG A 112 -8.08 -22.43 4.50
N THR A 113 -7.60 -21.67 5.48
CA THR A 113 -8.40 -20.75 6.26
C THR A 113 -8.09 -19.32 5.89
N TRP A 114 -9.13 -18.55 5.54
CA TRP A 114 -9.03 -17.17 5.12
C TRP A 114 -10.00 -16.28 5.88
N GLU A 115 -9.55 -15.11 6.24
CA GLU A 115 -10.43 -14.01 6.62
C GLU A 115 -11.00 -13.37 5.36
N THR A 116 -12.32 -13.13 5.36
CA THR A 116 -13.02 -12.63 4.19
C THR A 116 -14.03 -11.56 4.57
N LEU A 117 -14.12 -10.52 3.75
CA LEU A 117 -15.27 -9.62 3.76
C LEU A 117 -16.39 -10.25 2.94
N VAL A 118 -17.60 -10.34 3.52
CA VAL A 118 -18.73 -11.02 2.87
C VAL A 118 -19.91 -10.08 2.70
N ARG A 119 -20.49 -10.04 1.51
CA ARG A 119 -21.65 -9.20 1.17
C ARG A 119 -22.75 -10.01 0.46
N PRO A 120 -23.99 -10.00 0.98
CA PRO A 120 -24.44 -9.46 2.24
C PRO A 120 -24.12 -10.38 3.43
N GLY A 121 -23.47 -9.84 4.48
CA GLY A 121 -23.01 -10.61 5.64
C GLY A 121 -24.13 -11.35 6.41
N LYS A 122 -25.37 -10.86 6.36
CA LYS A 122 -26.54 -11.50 7.00
C LYS A 122 -26.82 -12.90 6.47
N LYS A 123 -26.38 -13.23 5.25
CA LYS A 123 -26.54 -14.54 4.62
C LYS A 123 -25.43 -15.53 4.99
N ALA A 124 -24.27 -15.06 5.42
CA ALA A 124 -23.10 -15.86 5.74
C ALA A 124 -22.93 -16.01 7.26
N LYS A 125 -23.71 -16.91 7.86
CA LYS A 125 -23.65 -17.28 9.27
C LYS A 125 -22.67 -18.44 9.49
N ILE A 126 -22.17 -18.62 10.70
CA ILE A 126 -21.33 -19.74 11.09
C ILE A 126 -22.05 -21.07 10.73
N GLY A 127 -21.29 -22.04 10.17
CA GLY A 127 -21.76 -23.33 9.70
C GLY A 127 -22.37 -23.34 8.30
N LYS A 128 -22.59 -22.17 7.68
CA LYS A 128 -23.06 -22.10 6.29
C LYS A 128 -21.96 -22.48 5.30
N LYS A 129 -22.35 -23.25 4.29
CA LYS A 129 -21.48 -23.68 3.20
C LYS A 129 -21.84 -23.00 1.89
N PHE A 130 -20.82 -22.68 1.12
CA PHE A 130 -20.93 -22.02 -0.17
C PHE A 130 -20.13 -22.76 -1.23
N ILE A 131 -20.67 -22.79 -2.44
CA ILE A 131 -20.07 -23.41 -3.62
C ILE A 131 -19.66 -22.30 -4.57
N PHE A 132 -18.43 -22.37 -5.07
CA PHE A 132 -17.84 -21.40 -5.98
C PHE A 132 -17.40 -22.09 -7.28
N GLY A 133 -17.59 -21.40 -8.42
CA GLY A 133 -17.12 -21.87 -9.71
C GLY A 133 -17.65 -23.24 -10.09
N ASP A 134 -18.97 -23.46 -9.99
CA ASP A 134 -19.64 -24.72 -10.34
C ASP A 134 -19.05 -25.94 -9.62
N GLY A 135 -18.60 -25.76 -8.36
CA GLY A 135 -18.07 -26.85 -7.53
C GLY A 135 -16.55 -27.00 -7.52
N LEU A 136 -15.82 -26.12 -8.20
CA LEU A 136 -14.34 -26.10 -8.15
C LEU A 136 -13.77 -25.77 -6.77
N LEU A 137 -14.54 -25.00 -5.96
CA LEU A 137 -14.17 -24.66 -4.60
C LEU A 137 -15.42 -24.67 -3.71
N GLU A 138 -15.28 -25.23 -2.51
CA GLU A 138 -16.27 -25.16 -1.45
C GLU A 138 -15.68 -24.41 -0.26
N GLY A 139 -16.51 -23.67 0.48
CA GLY A 139 -16.09 -22.95 1.68
C GLY A 139 -17.15 -22.99 2.76
N GLU A 140 -16.73 -23.17 4.01
CA GLU A 140 -17.58 -23.14 5.20
C GLU A 140 -17.21 -21.94 6.06
N ILE A 141 -18.23 -21.21 6.53
CA ILE A 141 -18.03 -20.13 7.51
C ILE A 141 -17.78 -20.78 8.86
N THR A 142 -16.57 -20.65 9.39
CA THR A 142 -16.18 -21.25 10.67
C THR A 142 -16.21 -20.28 11.83
N ASP A 143 -16.08 -18.96 11.55
CA ASP A 143 -16.13 -17.92 12.59
C ASP A 143 -16.54 -16.55 12.02
N ILE A 144 -16.86 -15.61 12.93
CA ILE A 144 -17.10 -14.19 12.64
C ILE A 144 -16.21 -13.37 13.56
N VAL A 145 -15.27 -12.66 12.97
CA VAL A 145 -14.27 -11.86 13.70
C VAL A 145 -14.63 -10.38 13.69
N GLU A 146 -13.72 -9.57 14.22
CA GLU A 146 -13.88 -8.12 14.29
C GLU A 146 -14.34 -7.50 12.97
N GLU A 147 -15.04 -6.38 13.05
CA GLU A 147 -15.65 -5.65 11.91
C GLU A 147 -16.65 -6.49 11.10
N GLY A 148 -17.03 -7.67 11.57
CA GLY A 148 -17.97 -8.56 10.91
C GLY A 148 -17.37 -9.34 9.74
N ASN A 149 -16.04 -9.44 9.62
CA ASN A 149 -15.38 -10.33 8.68
C ASN A 149 -15.66 -11.81 9.03
N ARG A 150 -15.56 -12.68 8.05
CA ARG A 150 -15.80 -14.13 8.20
C ARG A 150 -14.50 -14.89 8.09
N ILE A 151 -14.33 -15.87 8.95
CA ILE A 151 -13.33 -16.92 8.73
C ILE A 151 -13.97 -18.00 7.91
N VAL A 152 -13.36 -18.28 6.75
CA VAL A 152 -13.82 -19.28 5.80
C VAL A 152 -12.76 -20.38 5.68
N THR A 153 -13.17 -21.62 5.85
CA THR A 153 -12.33 -22.79 5.59
C THR A 153 -12.72 -23.38 4.23
N PHE A 154 -11.77 -23.35 3.29
CA PHE A 154 -11.98 -23.86 1.93
C PHE A 154 -11.63 -25.34 1.80
N SER A 155 -12.23 -26.00 0.79
CA SER A 155 -11.94 -27.40 0.42
C SER A 155 -10.53 -27.56 -0.14
N VAL A 156 -9.97 -26.53 -0.79
CA VAL A 156 -8.64 -26.50 -1.38
C VAL A 156 -7.71 -25.60 -0.55
N GLY A 157 -6.45 -25.98 -0.39
CA GLY A 157 -5.44 -25.26 0.37
C GLY A 157 -4.09 -25.25 -0.32
N GLY A 158 -3.05 -24.86 0.43
CA GLY A 158 -1.67 -24.77 -0.06
C GLY A 158 -1.51 -23.79 -1.22
N ALA A 159 -0.63 -24.15 -2.15
CA ALA A 159 -0.42 -23.42 -3.39
C ALA A 159 -1.54 -23.67 -4.42
N ALA A 160 -2.28 -24.79 -4.30
CA ALA A 160 -3.31 -25.16 -5.25
C ALA A 160 -4.48 -24.18 -5.28
N ILE A 161 -4.76 -23.49 -4.15
CA ILE A 161 -5.86 -22.53 -4.09
C ILE A 161 -5.66 -21.37 -5.10
N TYR A 162 -4.42 -20.93 -5.36
CA TYR A 162 -4.16 -19.83 -6.30
C TYR A 162 -4.58 -20.20 -7.74
N GLY A 163 -4.33 -21.44 -8.17
CA GLY A 163 -4.79 -21.90 -9.49
C GLY A 163 -6.32 -21.99 -9.60
N VAL A 164 -7.01 -22.27 -8.50
CA VAL A 164 -8.48 -22.22 -8.46
C VAL A 164 -8.95 -20.77 -8.51
N LEU A 165 -8.34 -19.88 -7.72
CA LEU A 165 -8.69 -18.45 -7.73
C LEU A 165 -8.51 -17.81 -9.11
N GLU A 166 -7.47 -18.17 -9.85
CA GLU A 166 -7.26 -17.70 -11.24
C GLU A 166 -8.41 -18.11 -12.18
N GLN A 167 -9.08 -19.23 -11.91
CA GLN A 167 -10.19 -19.70 -12.75
C GLN A 167 -11.54 -19.07 -12.38
N ILE A 168 -11.81 -18.86 -11.11
CA ILE A 168 -13.16 -18.48 -10.63
C ILE A 168 -13.22 -17.11 -9.98
N GLY A 169 -12.07 -16.50 -9.66
CA GLY A 169 -11.98 -15.20 -9.01
C GLY A 169 -11.96 -14.06 -9.99
N SER A 170 -12.16 -12.86 -9.46
CA SER A 170 -11.97 -11.63 -10.20
C SER A 170 -11.07 -10.65 -9.43
N MET A 171 -10.41 -9.75 -10.14
CA MET A 171 -9.52 -8.76 -9.58
C MET A 171 -10.27 -7.85 -8.58
N PRO A 172 -9.78 -7.71 -7.35
CA PRO A 172 -10.43 -6.91 -6.32
C PRO A 172 -10.10 -5.42 -6.47
N LEU A 173 -10.61 -4.78 -7.52
CA LEU A 173 -10.39 -3.34 -7.72
C LEU A 173 -10.93 -2.54 -6.53
N PRO A 174 -10.23 -1.44 -6.16
CA PRO A 174 -10.71 -0.51 -5.15
C PRO A 174 -12.08 0.10 -5.50
N PRO A 175 -12.90 0.47 -4.51
CA PRO A 175 -14.30 0.89 -4.73
C PRO A 175 -14.45 2.20 -5.53
N TYR A 176 -13.40 3.01 -5.66
CA TYR A 176 -13.41 4.24 -6.45
C TYR A 176 -13.08 4.00 -7.94
N ILE A 177 -12.61 2.81 -8.31
CA ILE A 177 -12.52 2.37 -9.70
C ILE A 177 -13.85 1.71 -10.03
N THR A 178 -14.71 2.41 -10.75
CA THR A 178 -16.06 2.00 -11.10
C THR A 178 -16.15 1.47 -12.53
N GLU A 179 -15.16 1.79 -13.34
CA GLU A 179 -15.05 1.30 -14.71
C GLU A 179 -14.39 -0.09 -14.74
N LYS A 180 -14.87 -0.94 -15.63
CA LYS A 180 -14.31 -2.28 -15.80
C LYS A 180 -12.99 -2.18 -16.55
N LEU A 181 -11.95 -2.81 -16.00
CA LEU A 181 -10.70 -2.99 -16.72
C LEU A 181 -10.89 -4.07 -17.82
N GLU A 182 -10.39 -3.78 -19.02
CA GLU A 182 -10.34 -4.75 -20.11
C GLU A 182 -9.26 -5.80 -19.88
N ASP A 183 -8.19 -5.41 -19.18
CA ASP A 183 -7.04 -6.26 -18.85
C ASP A 183 -6.67 -6.10 -17.37
N ASP A 184 -6.85 -7.19 -16.61
CA ASP A 184 -6.53 -7.24 -15.17
C ASP A 184 -5.03 -7.04 -14.89
N SER A 185 -4.15 -7.27 -15.88
CA SER A 185 -2.71 -7.02 -15.75
C SER A 185 -2.37 -5.54 -15.55
N LEU A 186 -3.27 -4.64 -15.92
CA LEU A 186 -3.14 -3.21 -15.66
C LEU A 186 -3.12 -2.87 -14.16
N TYR A 187 -3.68 -3.74 -13.32
CA TYR A 187 -3.65 -3.60 -11.86
C TYR A 187 -2.58 -4.48 -11.20
N GLN A 188 -1.48 -4.77 -11.91
CA GLN A 188 -0.28 -5.44 -11.41
C GLN A 188 0.97 -4.64 -11.74
N THR A 189 1.96 -4.67 -10.83
CA THR A 189 3.29 -4.15 -11.15
C THR A 189 4.04 -5.14 -12.04
N VAL A 190 4.95 -4.64 -12.89
CA VAL A 190 5.76 -5.48 -13.79
C VAL A 190 6.72 -6.40 -13.03
N TYR A 191 6.98 -6.12 -11.76
CA TYR A 191 7.86 -6.91 -10.88
C TYR A 191 7.09 -7.74 -9.82
N ALA A 192 5.78 -7.86 -9.92
CA ALA A 192 4.96 -8.63 -8.96
C ALA A 192 5.33 -10.13 -8.96
N ARG A 193 5.61 -10.71 -7.78
CA ARG A 193 6.04 -12.10 -7.60
C ARG A 193 5.27 -12.84 -6.51
N GLU A 194 5.22 -12.26 -5.30
CA GLU A 194 4.70 -12.91 -4.10
C GLU A 194 3.18 -12.81 -4.04
N ALA A 195 2.48 -13.88 -4.41
CA ALA A 195 1.02 -13.92 -4.45
C ALA A 195 0.40 -13.88 -3.05
N GLY A 196 -0.66 -13.10 -2.86
CA GLY A 196 -1.40 -13.03 -1.58
C GLY A 196 -1.99 -11.67 -1.26
N SER A 197 -1.68 -10.63 -2.05
CA SER A 197 -2.20 -9.29 -1.82
C SER A 197 -3.63 -9.12 -2.34
N ALA A 198 -4.46 -8.41 -1.59
CA ALA A 198 -5.81 -8.02 -2.02
C ALA A 198 -5.83 -6.68 -2.80
N ALA A 199 -4.71 -5.95 -2.85
CA ALA A 199 -4.58 -4.72 -3.63
C ALA A 199 -3.14 -4.55 -4.14
N ALA A 200 -2.98 -3.84 -5.27
CA ALA A 200 -1.67 -3.55 -5.85
C ALA A 200 -0.92 -2.46 -5.07
N PRO A 201 0.43 -2.53 -4.99
CA PRO A 201 1.25 -1.41 -4.56
C PRO A 201 1.31 -0.36 -5.68
N THR A 202 0.30 0.50 -5.75
CA THR A 202 -0.08 1.27 -6.94
C THR A 202 0.97 2.26 -7.43
N ALA A 203 1.86 2.76 -6.57
CA ALA A 203 2.99 3.59 -7.01
C ALA A 203 3.96 2.81 -7.94
N GLY A 204 3.98 1.50 -7.82
CA GLY A 204 4.76 0.63 -8.69
C GLY A 204 4.16 0.43 -10.10
N LEU A 205 2.88 0.76 -10.29
CA LEU A 205 2.20 0.63 -11.59
C LEU A 205 2.77 1.57 -12.65
N HIS A 206 3.43 2.63 -12.24
CA HIS A 206 4.05 3.59 -13.16
C HIS A 206 5.32 3.05 -13.85
N PHE A 207 5.96 2.02 -13.27
CA PHE A 207 7.19 1.47 -13.84
C PHE A 207 6.87 0.56 -15.03
N THR A 208 7.68 0.71 -16.07
CA THR A 208 7.81 -0.25 -17.17
C THR A 208 9.10 -1.04 -17.01
N GLU A 209 9.23 -2.22 -17.65
CA GLU A 209 10.48 -2.99 -17.63
C GLU A 209 11.63 -2.17 -18.20
N GLU A 210 11.39 -1.42 -19.28
CA GLU A 210 12.38 -0.56 -19.92
C GLU A 210 12.90 0.53 -18.98
N LEU A 211 12.02 1.13 -18.16
CA LEU A 211 12.42 2.13 -17.18
C LEU A 211 13.26 1.50 -16.06
N LEU A 212 12.86 0.31 -15.59
CA LEU A 212 13.63 -0.44 -14.58
C LEU A 212 15.00 -0.84 -15.09
N ASP A 213 15.11 -1.24 -16.35
CA ASP A 213 16.39 -1.59 -16.98
C ASP A 213 17.31 -0.36 -17.12
N LYS A 214 16.77 0.81 -17.45
CA LYS A 214 17.53 2.07 -17.45
C LYS A 214 18.04 2.42 -16.06
N ILE A 215 17.21 2.21 -14.99
CA ILE A 215 17.60 2.43 -13.60
C ILE A 215 18.75 1.47 -13.21
N ARG A 216 18.64 0.17 -13.54
CA ARG A 216 19.70 -0.82 -13.30
C ARG A 216 20.99 -0.47 -14.06
N ALA A 217 20.88 -0.07 -15.31
CA ALA A 217 22.02 0.33 -16.14
C ALA A 217 22.74 1.57 -15.58
N LYS A 218 22.05 2.44 -14.86
CA LYS A 218 22.64 3.58 -14.14
C LYS A 218 23.47 3.15 -12.92
N GLY A 219 23.32 1.90 -12.43
CA GLY A 219 24.02 1.37 -11.26
C GLY A 219 23.17 1.35 -9.99
N THR A 220 21.93 1.84 -10.03
CA THR A 220 21.01 1.84 -8.89
C THR A 220 20.51 0.42 -8.63
N ALA A 221 20.53 -0.01 -7.38
CA ALA A 221 19.94 -1.28 -6.98
C ALA A 221 18.41 -1.16 -6.90
N ILE A 222 17.71 -2.21 -7.36
CA ILE A 222 16.27 -2.37 -7.17
C ILE A 222 16.09 -3.58 -6.27
N VAL A 223 15.60 -3.35 -5.05
CA VAL A 223 15.52 -4.37 -4.01
C VAL A 223 14.06 -4.61 -3.64
N PRO A 224 13.57 -5.85 -3.76
CA PRO A 224 12.21 -6.17 -3.38
C PRO A 224 12.06 -6.34 -1.86
N VAL A 225 10.94 -5.90 -1.35
CA VAL A 225 10.37 -6.25 -0.05
C VAL A 225 8.91 -6.67 -0.28
N MET A 226 8.29 -7.35 0.66
CA MET A 226 6.92 -7.81 0.51
C MET A 226 6.04 -7.22 1.61
N LEU A 227 4.86 -6.72 1.23
CA LEU A 227 3.73 -6.41 2.12
C LEU A 227 2.45 -6.78 1.38
N HIS A 228 1.67 -7.68 1.96
CA HIS A 228 0.34 -8.00 1.46
C HIS A 228 -0.66 -6.91 1.84
N VAL A 229 -1.01 -6.09 0.85
CA VAL A 229 -1.93 -4.98 1.05
C VAL A 229 -3.34 -5.50 1.29
N GLY A 230 -3.89 -5.18 2.45
CA GLY A 230 -5.28 -5.45 2.78
C GLY A 230 -6.21 -4.33 2.33
N LEU A 231 -7.51 -4.62 2.26
CA LEU A 231 -8.52 -3.60 1.91
C LEU A 231 -8.73 -2.53 2.99
N GLY A 232 -8.15 -2.71 4.16
CA GLY A 232 -8.15 -1.70 5.22
C GLY A 232 -7.57 -0.37 4.75
N THR A 233 -6.60 -0.39 3.82
CA THR A 233 -5.98 0.80 3.21
C THR A 233 -7.00 1.71 2.50
N PHE A 234 -8.13 1.16 2.04
CA PHE A 234 -9.19 1.93 1.36
C PHE A 234 -10.35 2.31 2.29
N ARG A 235 -10.27 1.96 3.57
CA ARG A 235 -11.32 2.34 4.53
C ARG A 235 -11.11 3.77 5.00
N PRO A 236 -12.18 4.57 5.08
CA PRO A 236 -12.10 5.91 5.67
C PRO A 236 -11.70 5.84 7.14
N VAL A 237 -10.86 6.78 7.58
CA VAL A 237 -10.59 7.00 9.00
C VAL A 237 -11.89 7.43 9.68
N LYS A 238 -12.33 6.71 10.71
CA LYS A 238 -13.58 6.97 11.42
C LYS A 238 -13.39 7.92 12.60
N GLU A 239 -12.25 7.80 13.25
CA GLU A 239 -11.87 8.56 14.42
C GLU A 239 -11.59 10.02 14.02
N SER A 240 -12.07 10.97 14.84
CA SER A 240 -11.80 12.39 14.62
C SER A 240 -10.37 12.77 15.00
N LYS A 241 -9.82 12.16 16.07
CA LYS A 241 -8.43 12.39 16.47
C LYS A 241 -7.53 11.38 15.79
N VAL A 242 -6.43 11.88 15.20
CA VAL A 242 -5.45 11.03 14.50
C VAL A 242 -4.83 10.00 15.45
N GLY A 243 -4.50 10.38 16.69
CA GLY A 243 -3.89 9.49 17.66
C GLY A 243 -4.80 8.35 18.17
N ASP A 244 -6.12 8.45 17.97
CA ASP A 244 -7.07 7.40 18.38
C ASP A 244 -7.26 6.33 17.28
N HIS A 245 -6.73 6.58 16.07
CA HIS A 245 -6.86 5.65 14.96
C HIS A 245 -5.96 4.43 15.14
N VAL A 246 -6.55 3.24 15.03
CA VAL A 246 -5.83 1.96 15.05
C VAL A 246 -5.69 1.46 13.62
N MET A 247 -4.44 1.39 13.14
CA MET A 247 -4.15 0.81 11.83
C MET A 247 -4.43 -0.69 11.82
N HIS A 248 -5.00 -1.16 10.71
CA HIS A 248 -5.12 -2.58 10.44
C HIS A 248 -3.73 -3.22 10.28
N SER A 249 -3.64 -4.48 10.67
CA SER A 249 -2.40 -5.25 10.58
C SER A 249 -2.25 -5.86 9.18
N GLU A 250 -1.06 -5.75 8.59
CA GLU A 250 -0.70 -6.31 7.30
C GLU A 250 0.61 -7.10 7.42
N TYR A 251 0.62 -8.30 6.83
CA TYR A 251 1.80 -9.14 6.84
C TYR A 251 2.87 -8.61 5.88
N PHE A 252 4.11 -8.54 6.34
CA PHE A 252 5.25 -8.11 5.54
C PHE A 252 6.45 -9.04 5.71
N SER A 253 7.38 -8.98 4.76
CA SER A 253 8.69 -9.61 4.91
C SER A 253 9.80 -8.83 4.23
N VAL A 254 10.98 -8.93 4.84
CA VAL A 254 12.27 -8.46 4.32
C VAL A 254 13.23 -9.64 4.38
N SER A 255 13.78 -10.04 3.25
CA SER A 255 14.79 -11.09 3.22
C SER A 255 16.14 -10.59 3.76
N ARG A 256 17.03 -11.52 4.13
CA ARG A 256 18.39 -11.20 4.57
C ARG A 256 19.14 -10.42 3.48
N GLU A 257 19.09 -10.91 2.24
CA GLU A 257 19.77 -10.31 1.10
C GLU A 257 19.28 -8.89 0.83
N ALA A 258 17.96 -8.66 0.97
CA ALA A 258 17.35 -7.33 0.84
C ALA A 258 17.87 -6.39 1.94
N ALA A 259 17.87 -6.84 3.19
CA ALA A 259 18.34 -6.05 4.32
C ALA A 259 19.85 -5.70 4.19
N GLU A 260 20.69 -6.69 3.85
CA GLU A 260 22.13 -6.49 3.65
C GLU A 260 22.42 -5.50 2.51
N GLU A 261 21.75 -5.62 1.36
CA GLU A 261 21.98 -4.72 0.22
C GLU A 261 21.51 -3.29 0.52
N ILE A 262 20.35 -3.10 1.14
CA ILE A 262 19.84 -1.78 1.51
C ILE A 262 20.79 -1.11 2.51
N ASN A 263 21.18 -1.82 3.57
CA ASN A 263 22.13 -1.31 4.57
C ASN A 263 23.50 -0.97 3.95
N ARG A 264 24.01 -1.82 3.07
CA ARG A 264 25.28 -1.60 2.37
C ARG A 264 25.25 -0.33 1.52
N ARG A 265 24.17 -0.12 0.74
CA ARG A 265 24.01 1.06 -0.10
C ARG A 265 23.92 2.34 0.74
N ARG A 266 23.13 2.30 1.80
CA ARG A 266 22.99 3.43 2.71
C ARG A 266 24.30 3.79 3.41
N ALA A 267 25.05 2.80 3.87
CA ALA A 267 26.37 3.00 4.46
C ALA A 267 27.40 3.60 3.48
N ALA A 268 27.23 3.36 2.17
CA ALA A 268 28.02 3.97 1.11
C ALA A 268 27.55 5.40 0.72
N GLY A 269 26.55 5.97 1.39
CA GLY A 269 26.04 7.32 1.14
C GLY A 269 24.88 7.40 0.13
N GLY A 270 24.38 6.25 -0.34
CA GLY A 270 23.18 6.17 -1.17
C GLY A 270 21.90 6.44 -0.37
N ARG A 271 20.87 6.95 -1.04
CA ARG A 271 19.56 7.15 -0.43
C ARG A 271 18.70 5.89 -0.56
N VAL A 272 17.86 5.64 0.42
CA VAL A 272 16.81 4.63 0.38
C VAL A 272 15.53 5.27 -0.13
N ILE A 273 15.17 4.95 -1.37
CA ILE A 273 13.99 5.49 -2.06
C ILE A 273 12.88 4.43 -2.02
N ALA A 274 11.86 4.65 -1.22
CA ALA A 274 10.71 3.77 -1.16
C ALA A 274 9.77 3.99 -2.36
N VAL A 275 9.35 2.91 -3.02
CA VAL A 275 8.30 2.94 -4.04
C VAL A 275 6.99 2.51 -3.40
N GLY A 276 6.13 3.48 -3.16
CA GLY A 276 4.85 3.33 -2.49
C GLY A 276 4.94 3.42 -0.97
N THR A 277 3.83 3.81 -0.38
CA THR A 277 3.65 3.85 1.08
C THR A 277 3.79 2.47 1.72
N THR A 278 3.55 1.39 0.96
CA THR A 278 3.74 0.01 1.40
C THR A 278 5.21 -0.31 1.64
N SER A 279 6.11 -0.01 0.69
CA SER A 279 7.55 -0.19 0.88
C SER A 279 8.08 0.69 2.01
N CYS A 280 7.60 1.92 2.13
CA CYS A 280 7.92 2.81 3.24
C CYS A 280 7.54 2.18 4.59
N ARG A 281 6.32 1.65 4.72
CA ARG A 281 5.86 1.00 5.96
C ARG A 281 6.69 -0.24 6.30
N VAL A 282 7.09 -1.04 5.32
CA VAL A 282 7.99 -2.18 5.54
C VAL A 282 9.35 -1.71 6.08
N LEU A 283 9.96 -0.75 5.41
CA LEU A 283 11.25 -0.19 5.79
C LEU A 283 11.23 0.34 7.23
N GLU A 284 10.20 1.12 7.57
CA GLU A 284 10.08 1.71 8.90
C GLU A 284 9.73 0.68 9.99
N SER A 285 9.03 -0.42 9.64
CA SER A 285 8.70 -1.51 10.57
C SER A 285 9.88 -2.42 10.86
N ALA A 286 10.72 -2.72 9.85
CA ALA A 286 11.84 -3.64 9.96
C ALA A 286 13.16 -2.98 10.38
N SER A 287 13.18 -1.65 10.55
CA SER A 287 14.39 -0.91 10.96
C SER A 287 14.37 -0.59 12.44
N ASP A 288 15.54 -0.71 13.07
CA ASP A 288 15.78 -0.25 14.45
C ASP A 288 16.00 1.27 14.54
N GLU A 289 16.19 1.74 15.77
CA GLU A 289 16.39 3.18 16.05
C GLU A 289 17.75 3.72 15.58
N ASP A 290 18.72 2.82 15.30
CA ASP A 290 20.01 3.20 14.72
C ASP A 290 19.95 3.26 13.17
N GLY A 291 18.78 2.97 12.60
CA GLY A 291 18.52 2.99 11.16
C GLY A 291 19.15 1.80 10.42
N ILE A 292 19.20 0.64 11.06
CA ILE A 292 19.61 -0.63 10.44
C ILE A 292 18.36 -1.43 10.13
N LEU A 293 18.25 -1.87 8.88
CA LEU A 293 17.18 -2.76 8.42
C LEU A 293 17.52 -4.20 8.75
N HIS A 294 16.56 -4.95 9.28
CA HIS A 294 16.73 -6.35 9.66
C HIS A 294 15.94 -7.30 8.76
N GLU A 295 16.47 -8.51 8.57
CA GLU A 295 15.65 -9.63 8.09
C GLU A 295 14.48 -9.82 9.04
N MET A 296 13.26 -9.79 8.51
CA MET A 296 12.03 -9.85 9.32
C MET A 296 10.86 -10.39 8.50
N ALA A 297 9.99 -11.16 9.16
CA ALA A 297 8.71 -11.58 8.63
C ALA A 297 7.70 -11.51 9.77
N ASP A 298 6.80 -10.54 9.72
CA ASP A 298 5.88 -10.24 10.81
C ASP A 298 4.66 -9.44 10.29
N ASP A 299 3.78 -9.09 11.19
CA ASP A 299 2.65 -8.20 10.94
C ASP A 299 2.98 -6.76 11.34
N THR A 300 2.58 -5.79 10.51
CA THR A 300 2.74 -4.37 10.85
C THR A 300 1.42 -3.65 10.91
N GLY A 301 1.19 -2.95 12.02
CA GLY A 301 0.16 -1.94 12.21
C GLY A 301 0.75 -0.53 12.31
N ILE A 302 1.94 -0.31 11.71
CA ILE A 302 2.59 1.01 11.81
C ILE A 302 1.72 2.11 11.23
N PHE A 303 1.50 3.15 12.02
CA PHE A 303 0.78 4.35 11.63
C PHE A 303 1.72 5.55 11.63
N ILE A 304 2.03 6.04 10.43
CA ILE A 304 2.93 7.17 10.20
C ILE A 304 2.10 8.42 9.94
N TYR A 305 2.33 9.46 10.74
CA TYR A 305 1.68 10.78 10.65
C TYR A 305 2.65 11.87 11.10
N PRO A 306 2.36 13.18 10.90
CA PRO A 306 3.25 14.27 11.27
C PRO A 306 3.78 14.17 12.70
N GLY A 307 5.10 14.26 12.83
CA GLY A 307 5.84 14.01 14.08
C GLY A 307 6.59 12.67 14.10
N TYR A 308 6.29 11.75 13.17
CA TYR A 308 7.07 10.52 13.01
C TYR A 308 8.49 10.83 12.51
N LYS A 309 9.47 10.15 13.10
CA LYS A 309 10.90 10.23 12.68
C LYS A 309 11.22 9.03 11.81
N PHE A 310 11.44 9.28 10.53
CA PHE A 310 11.82 8.23 9.60
C PHE A 310 13.20 7.67 9.94
N LYS A 311 13.31 6.34 10.01
CA LYS A 311 14.51 5.62 10.36
C LYS A 311 15.32 5.21 9.12
N MET A 312 14.61 4.83 8.05
CA MET A 312 15.21 4.24 6.86
C MET A 312 14.84 4.96 5.57
N THR A 313 13.66 5.53 5.46
CA THR A 313 13.16 6.13 4.21
C THR A 313 13.70 7.54 4.00
N ASP A 314 14.57 7.72 3.01
CA ASP A 314 15.14 9.02 2.66
C ASP A 314 14.30 9.77 1.63
N ALA A 315 13.68 9.06 0.69
CA ALA A 315 12.80 9.60 -0.35
C ALA A 315 11.64 8.66 -0.65
N LEU A 316 10.55 9.18 -1.19
CA LEU A 316 9.34 8.41 -1.48
C LEU A 316 8.80 8.72 -2.87
N ILE A 317 8.57 7.67 -3.67
CA ILE A 317 7.73 7.72 -4.88
C ILE A 317 6.34 7.22 -4.50
N THR A 318 5.29 7.98 -4.76
CA THR A 318 3.93 7.58 -4.37
C THR A 318 2.87 8.21 -5.29
N ASN A 319 1.63 7.71 -5.23
CA ASN A 319 0.48 8.36 -5.87
C ASN A 319 -0.03 9.54 -5.04
N PHE A 320 -0.95 10.32 -5.61
CA PHE A 320 -1.75 11.26 -4.83
C PHE A 320 -2.85 10.51 -4.06
N HIS A 321 -3.05 10.88 -2.79
CA HIS A 321 -3.93 10.19 -1.86
C HIS A 321 -5.20 10.97 -1.56
N LEU A 322 -6.28 10.27 -1.10
CA LEU A 322 -7.54 10.90 -0.72
C LEU A 322 -7.40 11.88 0.44
N PRO A 323 -8.28 12.90 0.47
CA PRO A 323 -8.46 13.72 1.67
C PRO A 323 -8.71 12.85 2.91
N GLU A 324 -8.21 13.30 4.05
CA GLU A 324 -8.44 12.68 5.37
C GLU A 324 -7.97 11.21 5.49
N SER A 325 -7.15 10.71 4.56
CA SER A 325 -6.64 9.34 4.56
C SER A 325 -5.36 9.19 5.38
N THR A 326 -5.12 7.99 5.91
CA THR A 326 -3.86 7.62 6.59
C THR A 326 -2.65 7.77 5.68
N LEU A 327 -2.82 7.60 4.37
CA LEU A 327 -1.75 7.74 3.38
C LEU A 327 -1.36 9.22 3.18
N LEU A 328 -2.33 10.14 3.19
CA LEU A 328 -2.03 11.57 3.19
C LEU A 328 -1.32 12.01 4.47
N MET A 329 -1.65 11.39 5.60
CA MET A 329 -0.96 11.62 6.88
C MET A 329 0.50 11.16 6.79
N LEU A 330 0.77 10.00 6.19
CA LEU A 330 2.12 9.47 5.98
C LEU A 330 2.97 10.42 5.12
N VAL A 331 2.49 10.84 3.95
CA VAL A 331 3.27 11.74 3.08
C VAL A 331 3.45 13.11 3.73
N SER A 332 2.51 13.56 4.55
CA SER A 332 2.62 14.78 5.33
C SER A 332 3.72 14.70 6.41
N ALA A 333 4.00 13.51 6.93
CA ALA A 333 5.08 13.28 7.89
C ALA A 333 6.48 13.45 7.27
N LEU A 334 6.62 13.21 5.95
CA LEU A 334 7.90 13.38 5.25
C LEU A 334 8.32 14.84 5.09
N TRP A 335 7.38 15.78 5.13
CA TRP A 335 7.68 17.21 4.93
C TRP A 335 7.07 18.06 6.05
N SER A 336 5.87 18.57 5.83
CA SER A 336 4.96 19.09 6.83
C SER A 336 3.54 19.01 6.30
N ARG A 337 2.57 18.94 7.19
CA ARG A 337 1.16 18.90 6.82
C ARG A 337 0.76 20.07 5.92
N GLU A 338 1.10 21.29 6.32
CA GLU A 338 0.72 22.52 5.63
C GLU A 338 1.28 22.57 4.22
N LYS A 339 2.59 22.32 4.08
CA LYS A 339 3.26 22.33 2.78
C LYS A 339 2.77 21.21 1.87
N MET A 340 2.51 20.00 2.44
CA MET A 340 1.98 18.90 1.68
C MET A 340 0.56 19.20 1.18
N LEU A 341 -0.31 19.75 2.01
CA LEU A 341 -1.66 20.17 1.59
C LEU A 341 -1.62 21.27 0.52
N ASP A 342 -0.67 22.19 0.59
CA ASP A 342 -0.51 23.21 -0.45
C ASP A 342 -0.02 22.57 -1.78
N ALA A 343 0.87 21.57 -1.73
CA ALA A 343 1.26 20.80 -2.91
C ALA A 343 0.06 20.02 -3.51
N TYR A 344 -0.83 19.46 -2.67
CA TYR A 344 -2.05 18.79 -3.11
C TYR A 344 -3.06 19.75 -3.75
N LYS A 345 -3.25 20.95 -3.17
CA LYS A 345 -4.08 22.02 -3.78
C LYS A 345 -3.52 22.45 -5.13
N LEU A 346 -2.18 22.60 -5.23
CA LEU A 346 -1.50 22.89 -6.49
C LEU A 346 -1.76 21.77 -7.51
N ALA A 347 -1.63 20.49 -7.11
CA ALA A 347 -1.89 19.34 -7.97
C ALA A 347 -3.33 19.34 -8.51
N VAL A 348 -4.32 19.64 -7.66
CA VAL A 348 -5.72 19.79 -8.10
C VAL A 348 -5.86 20.92 -9.11
N GLY A 349 -5.27 22.10 -8.83
CA GLY A 349 -5.33 23.25 -9.73
C GLY A 349 -4.64 23.03 -11.07
N GLU A 350 -3.58 22.23 -11.10
CA GLU A 350 -2.81 21.84 -12.29
C GLU A 350 -3.42 20.64 -13.04
N GLY A 351 -4.55 20.10 -12.57
CA GLY A 351 -5.26 18.99 -13.22
C GLY A 351 -4.52 17.66 -13.16
N TYR A 352 -3.77 17.38 -12.09
CA TYR A 352 -3.23 16.06 -11.84
C TYR A 352 -4.34 15.05 -11.62
N ARG A 353 -4.07 13.79 -11.97
CA ARG A 353 -4.97 12.67 -11.72
C ARG A 353 -4.62 12.01 -10.39
N PHE A 354 -5.62 11.57 -9.66
CA PHE A 354 -5.47 11.07 -8.29
C PHE A 354 -5.73 9.57 -8.20
N PHE A 355 -5.22 8.97 -7.12
CA PHE A 355 -5.40 7.57 -6.74
C PHE A 355 -4.59 6.56 -7.54
N SER A 356 -5.04 5.28 -7.52
CA SER A 356 -4.29 4.11 -7.99
C SER A 356 -3.77 4.22 -9.42
N PHE A 357 -4.57 4.77 -10.32
CA PHE A 357 -4.23 4.97 -11.74
C PHE A 357 -3.90 6.43 -12.06
N GLY A 358 -3.83 7.26 -11.04
CA GLY A 358 -3.50 8.67 -11.18
C GLY A 358 -2.05 8.92 -11.51
N ASP A 359 -1.61 10.13 -11.24
CA ASP A 359 -0.25 10.59 -11.43
C ASP A 359 0.60 10.33 -10.16
N ALA A 360 1.88 10.60 -10.23
CA ALA A 360 2.83 10.29 -9.17
C ALA A 360 3.43 11.54 -8.52
N MET A 361 3.95 11.36 -7.31
CA MET A 361 4.84 12.28 -6.62
C MET A 361 6.18 11.61 -6.35
N LEU A 362 7.26 12.37 -6.42
CA LEU A 362 8.57 12.05 -5.88
C LEU A 362 8.92 13.09 -4.82
N ILE A 363 9.08 12.66 -3.57
CA ILE A 363 9.42 13.48 -2.42
C ILE A 363 10.88 13.18 -2.06
N VAL A 364 11.80 14.15 -2.27
CA VAL A 364 13.25 14.04 -2.03
C VAL A 364 13.74 15.03 -0.98
#